data_e221506f9b2ed5acb1f1e3dfdff4e800
#
_entry.id   e221506f9b2ed5acb1f1e3dfdff4e800
#
_cell.length_a   1.000
_cell.length_b   1.000
_cell.length_c   1.000
_cell.angle_alpha   90.00
_cell.angle_beta   90.00
_cell.angle_gamma   90.00
#
_symmetry.space_group_name_H-M   'P 1'
#
loop_
_entity.id
_entity.type
_entity.pdbx_description
1 polymer ?
#
loop_
_entity_poly.entity_id
_entity_poly.type
_entity_poly.pdbx_seq_one_letter_code
_entity_poly.pdbx_strand_id
1 'polypeptide(L)'
;LRYAVNDHLIAFWHRFVGPNMSAITAGGGSEVYDIIVDRAFSEYMGAAFEDICLDFTRRHAKEVMGVTAQEVGQIWGHADFDIDVAGRLLDGTHFYGECKWRSAPIDRRIVATLKERSDKTAYGRGRSGHQLLLFSRRGFRPDVAELPSVDASIHLIDPDRLVFEPTLAPRDRPDDDAADSPNGGFRP
;
A
#
# COMPACT_ATOMS: atom_id res chain seq x y z
N LEU A 1 -0.47 -21.55 -1.03
CA LEU A 1 -1.73 -20.80 -0.95
C LEU A 1 -1.69 -19.95 0.33
N ARG A 2 -1.79 -18.63 0.23
CA ARG A 2 -1.91 -17.73 1.39
C ARG A 2 -3.34 -17.22 1.43
N TYR A 3 -4.02 -17.45 2.55
CA TYR A 3 -5.32 -16.82 2.84
C TYR A 3 -5.06 -15.55 3.64
N ALA A 4 -5.70 -14.46 3.26
CA ALA A 4 -5.71 -13.22 4.01
C ALA A 4 -7.15 -12.87 4.40
N VAL A 5 -7.33 -12.34 5.60
CA VAL A 5 -8.62 -11.77 6.03
C VAL A 5 -8.70 -10.38 5.42
N ASN A 6 -9.62 -10.19 4.49
CA ASN A 6 -9.77 -8.95 3.72
C ASN A 6 -10.46 -7.81 4.49
N ASP A 7 -10.97 -8.10 5.68
CA ASP A 7 -11.60 -7.13 6.57
C ASP A 7 -10.65 -6.82 7.73
N HIS A 8 -10.18 -5.58 7.80
CA HIS A 8 -9.21 -5.15 8.81
C HIS A 8 -9.76 -5.21 10.23
N LEU A 9 -11.07 -5.00 10.44
CA LEU A 9 -11.67 -5.12 11.76
C LEU A 9 -11.70 -6.59 12.22
N ILE A 10 -12.06 -7.51 11.33
CA ILE A 10 -12.04 -8.94 11.60
C ILE A 10 -10.62 -9.42 11.84
N ALA A 11 -9.64 -8.96 11.02
CA ALA A 11 -8.23 -9.28 11.22
C ALA A 11 -7.71 -8.76 12.57
N PHE A 12 -8.07 -7.54 12.95
CA PHE A 12 -7.76 -6.97 14.27
C PHE A 12 -8.36 -7.80 15.39
N TRP A 13 -9.63 -8.18 15.26
CA TRP A 13 -10.32 -9.00 16.25
C TRP A 13 -9.62 -10.36 16.45
N HIS A 14 -9.31 -11.05 15.36
CA HIS A 14 -8.62 -12.35 15.42
C HIS A 14 -7.20 -12.25 15.98
N ARG A 15 -6.49 -11.17 15.71
CA ARG A 15 -5.11 -10.98 16.17
C ARG A 15 -5.05 -10.57 17.65
N PHE A 16 -5.94 -9.67 18.08
CA PHE A 16 -5.80 -8.98 19.38
C PHE A 16 -6.94 -9.25 20.35
N VAL A 17 -8.18 -9.34 19.89
CA VAL A 17 -9.35 -9.44 20.78
C VAL A 17 -9.68 -10.89 21.11
N GLY A 18 -9.88 -11.72 20.10
CA GLY A 18 -10.27 -13.12 20.27
C GLY A 18 -9.36 -13.92 21.20
N PRO A 19 -8.02 -13.92 21.02
CA PRO A 19 -7.09 -14.62 21.89
C PRO A 19 -7.09 -14.13 23.33
N ASN A 20 -7.50 -12.89 23.59
CA ASN A 20 -7.48 -12.26 24.91
C ASN A 20 -8.89 -12.04 25.50
N MET A 21 -9.91 -12.68 24.93
CA MET A 21 -11.32 -12.47 25.31
C MET A 21 -11.56 -12.70 26.80
N SER A 22 -10.95 -13.72 27.41
CA SER A 22 -11.09 -14.02 28.84
C SER A 22 -10.58 -12.88 29.73
N ALA A 23 -9.42 -12.32 29.40
CA ALA A 23 -8.84 -11.20 30.14
C ALA A 23 -9.71 -9.92 29.95
N ILE A 24 -10.18 -9.65 28.75
CA ILE A 24 -11.02 -8.51 28.42
C ILE A 24 -12.36 -8.60 29.17
N THR A 25 -13.00 -9.78 29.19
CA THR A 25 -14.26 -10.01 29.88
C THR A 25 -14.11 -9.90 31.41
N ALA A 26 -12.93 -10.22 31.94
CA ALA A 26 -12.62 -10.03 33.36
C ALA A 26 -12.29 -8.57 33.73
N GLY A 27 -12.40 -7.63 32.80
CA GLY A 27 -12.13 -6.20 33.02
C GLY A 27 -10.71 -5.75 32.72
N GLY A 28 -9.83 -6.63 32.20
CA GLY A 28 -8.43 -6.36 31.88
C GLY A 28 -8.21 -5.75 30.48
N GLY A 29 -9.23 -5.11 29.88
CA GLY A 29 -9.14 -4.58 28.50
C GLY A 29 -8.01 -3.54 28.31
N SER A 30 -7.82 -2.63 29.26
CA SER A 30 -6.73 -1.63 29.22
C SER A 30 -5.37 -2.30 29.26
N GLU A 31 -5.19 -3.30 30.12
CA GLU A 31 -3.92 -4.03 30.26
C GLU A 31 -3.61 -4.84 28.98
N VAL A 32 -4.63 -5.46 28.35
CA VAL A 32 -4.48 -6.12 27.05
C VAL A 32 -4.05 -5.11 25.98
N TYR A 33 -4.63 -3.91 25.98
CA TYR A 33 -4.24 -2.87 25.05
C TYR A 33 -2.76 -2.49 25.26
N ASP A 34 -2.36 -2.10 26.46
CA ASP A 34 -1.04 -1.57 26.77
C ASP A 34 0.08 -2.61 26.55
N ILE A 35 -0.18 -3.87 26.88
CA ILE A 35 0.84 -4.93 26.84
C ILE A 35 0.92 -5.60 25.47
N ILE A 36 -0.20 -5.79 24.80
CA ILE A 36 -0.30 -6.62 23.59
C ILE A 36 -0.55 -5.77 22.35
N VAL A 37 -1.61 -4.95 22.37
CA VAL A 37 -2.05 -4.22 21.18
C VAL A 37 -1.05 -3.14 20.81
N ASP A 38 -0.71 -2.26 21.75
CA ASP A 38 0.13 -1.09 21.48
C ASP A 38 1.49 -1.47 20.91
N ARG A 39 2.09 -2.54 21.42
CA ARG A 39 3.39 -3.05 20.94
C ARG A 39 3.37 -3.57 19.49
N ALA A 40 2.28 -4.19 19.08
CA ALA A 40 2.14 -4.80 17.75
C ALA A 40 1.35 -3.95 16.77
N PHE A 41 0.73 -2.86 17.24
CA PHE A 41 -0.20 -2.05 16.47
C PHE A 41 0.47 -1.38 15.25
N SER A 42 1.69 -0.90 15.41
CA SER A 42 2.39 -0.24 14.31
C SER A 42 2.72 -1.21 13.16
N GLU A 43 3.08 -2.45 13.48
CA GLU A 43 3.31 -3.51 12.48
C GLU A 43 2.00 -3.91 11.80
N TYR A 44 0.94 -4.12 12.60
CA TYR A 44 -0.39 -4.42 12.09
C TYR A 44 -0.89 -3.34 11.12
N MET A 45 -0.76 -2.08 11.51
CA MET A 45 -1.16 -0.94 10.69
C MET A 45 -0.30 -0.77 9.45
N GLY A 46 0.95 -1.23 9.45
CA GLY A 46 1.81 -1.23 8.26
C GLY A 46 1.17 -2.01 7.12
N ALA A 47 0.77 -3.25 7.37
CA ALA A 47 0.09 -4.09 6.38
C ALA A 47 -1.29 -3.52 5.97
N ALA A 48 -2.08 -3.06 6.93
CA ALA A 48 -3.37 -2.44 6.64
C ALA A 48 -3.23 -1.17 5.78
N PHE A 49 -2.17 -0.40 6.00
CA PHE A 49 -1.88 0.80 5.23
C PHE A 49 -1.51 0.49 3.77
N GLU A 50 -0.77 -0.58 3.51
CA GLU A 50 -0.47 -1.05 2.16
C GLU A 50 -1.75 -1.40 1.40
N ASP A 51 -2.68 -2.13 2.02
CA ASP A 51 -3.97 -2.47 1.43
C ASP A 51 -4.81 -1.21 1.12
N ILE A 52 -4.81 -0.23 2.03
CA ILE A 52 -5.47 1.06 1.82
C ILE A 52 -4.85 1.79 0.62
N CYS A 53 -3.52 1.81 0.50
CA CYS A 53 -2.82 2.45 -0.62
C CYS A 53 -3.12 1.76 -1.95
N LEU A 54 -3.22 0.43 -1.98
CA LEU A 54 -3.63 -0.33 -3.16
C LEU A 54 -5.06 0.03 -3.59
N ASP A 55 -5.99 0.03 -2.63
CA ASP A 55 -7.40 0.36 -2.89
C ASP A 55 -7.57 1.81 -3.36
N PHE A 56 -6.86 2.75 -2.72
CA PHE A 56 -6.78 4.13 -3.17
C PHE A 56 -6.27 4.23 -4.62
N THR A 57 -5.19 3.54 -4.94
CA THR A 57 -4.61 3.58 -6.29
C THR A 57 -5.58 3.04 -7.34
N ARG A 58 -6.29 1.96 -7.04
CA ARG A 58 -7.32 1.40 -7.95
C ARG A 58 -8.41 2.41 -8.28
N ARG A 59 -8.85 3.19 -7.29
CA ARG A 59 -9.97 4.13 -7.43
C ARG A 59 -9.56 5.48 -7.99
N HIS A 60 -8.37 5.97 -7.63
CA HIS A 60 -7.95 7.35 -7.84
C HIS A 60 -6.76 7.50 -8.81
N ALA A 61 -6.35 6.45 -9.52
CA ALA A 61 -5.26 6.52 -10.48
C ALA A 61 -5.43 7.64 -11.51
N LYS A 62 -6.65 7.83 -12.04
CA LYS A 62 -6.95 8.89 -13.01
C LYS A 62 -6.76 10.28 -12.43
N GLU A 63 -7.13 10.51 -11.19
CA GLU A 63 -7.00 11.81 -10.51
C GLU A 63 -5.54 12.11 -10.15
N VAL A 64 -4.78 11.07 -9.80
CA VAL A 64 -3.39 11.20 -9.37
C VAL A 64 -2.42 11.24 -10.56
N MET A 65 -2.58 10.34 -11.52
CA MET A 65 -1.64 10.11 -12.63
C MET A 65 -2.21 10.48 -14.01
N GLY A 66 -3.44 10.99 -14.07
CA GLY A 66 -4.08 11.43 -15.32
C GLY A 66 -4.76 10.33 -16.13
N VAL A 67 -4.47 9.05 -15.86
CA VAL A 67 -4.99 7.88 -16.60
C VAL A 67 -5.48 6.81 -15.62
N THR A 68 -6.57 6.13 -15.98
CA THR A 68 -7.12 5.03 -15.16
C THR A 68 -6.15 3.85 -15.12
N ALA A 69 -6.03 3.21 -13.95
CA ALA A 69 -5.24 2.00 -13.80
C ALA A 69 -5.93 0.82 -14.51
N GLN A 70 -5.15 0.08 -15.30
CA GLN A 70 -5.57 -1.18 -15.91
C GLN A 70 -5.40 -2.34 -14.92
N GLU A 71 -4.31 -2.31 -14.15
CA GLU A 71 -3.99 -3.29 -13.12
C GLU A 71 -3.25 -2.63 -11.98
N VAL A 72 -3.52 -3.08 -10.74
CA VAL A 72 -2.87 -2.61 -9.51
C VAL A 72 -2.60 -3.80 -8.62
N GLY A 73 -1.38 -3.93 -8.14
CA GLY A 73 -0.96 -4.99 -7.24
C GLY A 73 0.36 -4.69 -6.55
N GLN A 74 1.04 -5.71 -6.07
CA GLN A 74 2.33 -5.66 -5.40
C GLN A 74 3.37 -6.48 -6.17
N ILE A 75 4.64 -6.12 -6.05
CA ILE A 75 5.75 -6.94 -6.56
C ILE A 75 6.49 -7.53 -5.37
N TRP A 76 6.65 -8.85 -5.35
CA TRP A 76 7.32 -9.58 -4.28
C TRP A 76 8.03 -10.83 -4.79
N GLY A 77 9.07 -11.23 -4.08
CA GLY A 77 9.57 -12.61 -4.08
C GLY A 77 10.60 -13.03 -5.12
N HIS A 78 11.26 -12.15 -5.89
CA HIS A 78 12.29 -12.61 -6.85
C HIS A 78 13.64 -11.89 -6.78
N ALA A 79 13.76 -10.89 -5.97
CA ALA A 79 15.00 -10.18 -5.71
C ALA A 79 14.98 -9.77 -4.24
N ASP A 80 16.05 -9.17 -3.77
CA ASP A 80 16.20 -8.73 -2.38
C ASP A 80 15.28 -7.54 -2.02
N PHE A 81 14.17 -7.33 -2.74
CA PHE A 81 13.25 -6.21 -2.49
C PHE A 81 11.80 -6.50 -2.91
N ASP A 82 10.88 -5.82 -2.23
CA ASP A 82 9.47 -5.76 -2.55
C ASP A 82 9.10 -4.33 -2.99
N ILE A 83 8.01 -4.18 -3.76
CA ILE A 83 7.38 -2.91 -4.10
C ILE A 83 5.93 -2.98 -3.65
N ASP A 84 5.53 -2.08 -2.75
CA ASP A 84 4.25 -2.14 -2.04
C ASP A 84 3.05 -1.86 -2.96
N VAL A 85 3.22 -1.02 -3.98
CA VAL A 85 2.21 -0.73 -4.99
C VAL A 85 2.85 -0.76 -6.37
N ALA A 86 2.31 -1.51 -7.30
CA ALA A 86 2.77 -1.52 -8.68
C ALA A 86 1.60 -1.76 -9.63
N GLY A 87 1.73 -1.31 -10.87
CA GLY A 87 0.70 -1.54 -11.84
C GLY A 87 0.97 -0.88 -13.18
N ARG A 88 -0.06 -0.90 -14.02
CA ARG A 88 -0.03 -0.32 -15.35
C ARG A 88 -1.30 0.49 -15.60
N LEU A 89 -1.14 1.63 -16.23
CA LEU A 89 -2.22 2.49 -16.70
C LEU A 89 -2.74 2.01 -18.07
N LEU A 90 -3.92 2.47 -18.45
CA LEU A 90 -4.54 2.11 -19.75
C LEU A 90 -3.70 2.55 -20.96
N ASP A 91 -2.87 3.58 -20.83
CA ASP A 91 -1.94 4.02 -21.88
C ASP A 91 -0.64 3.20 -21.94
N GLY A 92 -0.51 2.19 -21.09
CA GLY A 92 0.66 1.33 -20.99
C GLY A 92 1.77 1.85 -20.08
N THR A 93 1.62 3.02 -19.47
CA THR A 93 2.57 3.57 -18.48
C THR A 93 2.57 2.72 -17.22
N HIS A 94 3.75 2.36 -16.71
CA HIS A 94 3.89 1.64 -15.44
C HIS A 94 4.02 2.61 -14.27
N PHE A 95 3.57 2.18 -13.11
CA PHE A 95 3.75 2.93 -11.87
C PHE A 95 4.22 2.02 -10.74
N TYR A 96 4.93 2.62 -9.79
CA TYR A 96 5.49 1.95 -8.61
C TYR A 96 5.30 2.83 -7.39
N GLY A 97 4.98 2.22 -6.26
CA GLY A 97 4.67 2.94 -5.02
C GLY A 97 5.32 2.33 -3.80
N GLU A 98 5.65 3.17 -2.85
CA GLU A 98 6.19 2.82 -1.54
C GLU A 98 5.28 3.37 -0.45
N CYS A 99 4.89 2.51 0.51
CA CYS A 99 3.99 2.83 1.60
C CYS A 99 4.75 2.91 2.92
N LYS A 100 4.63 4.02 3.65
CA LYS A 100 5.33 4.21 4.92
C LYS A 100 4.39 4.58 6.07
N TRP A 101 4.04 3.56 6.86
CA TRP A 101 3.34 3.70 8.13
C TRP A 101 4.35 3.84 9.27
N ARG A 102 4.99 5.00 9.39
CA ARG A 102 5.97 5.28 10.45
C ARG A 102 5.81 6.69 11.00
N SER A 103 6.44 6.97 12.14
CA SER A 103 6.40 8.27 12.81
C SER A 103 7.27 9.34 12.14
N ALA A 104 8.17 8.97 11.23
CA ALA A 104 9.04 9.89 10.50
C ALA A 104 8.50 10.17 9.09
N PRO A 105 8.62 11.41 8.58
CA PRO A 105 8.26 11.73 7.20
C PRO A 105 9.17 11.01 6.20
N ILE A 106 8.69 10.88 4.96
CA ILE A 106 9.48 10.33 3.85
C ILE A 106 10.62 11.29 3.50
N ASP A 107 11.82 10.75 3.36
CA ASP A 107 13.04 11.45 2.94
C ASP A 107 13.47 11.03 1.52
N ARG A 108 14.47 11.73 0.95
CA ARG A 108 14.99 11.45 -0.40
C ARG A 108 15.56 10.05 -0.58
N ARG A 109 16.00 9.38 0.51
CA ARG A 109 16.56 8.02 0.41
C ARG A 109 15.48 7.03 0.01
N ILE A 110 14.26 7.19 0.54
CA ILE A 110 13.13 6.34 0.18
C ILE A 110 12.77 6.52 -1.29
N VAL A 111 12.73 7.77 -1.77
CA VAL A 111 12.46 8.07 -3.18
C VAL A 111 13.52 7.41 -4.08
N ALA A 112 14.79 7.56 -3.73
CA ALA A 112 15.90 6.95 -4.48
C ALA A 112 15.83 5.42 -4.48
N THR A 113 15.49 4.81 -3.34
CA THR A 113 15.32 3.36 -3.21
C THR A 113 14.16 2.87 -4.07
N LEU A 114 13.02 3.55 -4.07
CA LEU A 114 11.88 3.17 -4.92
C LEU A 114 12.26 3.25 -6.40
N LYS A 115 12.94 4.31 -6.81
CA LYS A 115 13.43 4.47 -8.19
C LYS A 115 14.39 3.35 -8.57
N GLU A 116 15.36 3.03 -7.73
CA GLU A 116 16.30 1.93 -7.96
C GLU A 116 15.57 0.58 -8.11
N ARG A 117 14.58 0.31 -7.27
CA ARG A 117 13.78 -0.92 -7.32
C ARG A 117 12.93 -0.98 -8.58
N SER A 118 12.33 0.15 -8.99
CA SER A 118 11.54 0.22 -10.23
C SER A 118 12.39 -0.05 -11.48
N ASP A 119 13.66 0.38 -11.48
CA ASP A 119 14.59 0.11 -12.57
C ASP A 119 15.06 -1.36 -12.61
N LYS A 120 15.12 -2.02 -11.45
CA LYS A 120 15.59 -3.41 -11.33
C LYS A 120 14.51 -4.45 -11.59
N THR A 121 13.24 -4.12 -11.36
CA THR A 121 12.15 -5.09 -11.53
C THR A 121 11.99 -5.52 -12.98
N ALA A 122 11.59 -6.79 -13.18
CA ALA A 122 11.25 -7.30 -14.51
C ALA A 122 9.93 -6.73 -15.04
N TYR A 123 9.03 -6.35 -14.13
CA TYR A 123 7.75 -5.75 -14.46
C TYR A 123 7.97 -4.34 -15.04
N GLY A 124 7.52 -4.12 -16.26
CA GLY A 124 7.74 -2.86 -16.97
C GLY A 124 9.16 -2.62 -17.50
N ARG A 125 10.06 -3.62 -17.45
CA ARG A 125 11.45 -3.50 -17.93
C ARG A 125 11.51 -3.00 -19.37
N GLY A 126 12.42 -2.05 -19.62
CA GLY A 126 12.63 -1.47 -20.94
C GLY A 126 11.60 -0.42 -21.36
N ARG A 127 10.68 -0.07 -20.47
CA ARG A 127 9.76 1.06 -20.63
C ARG A 127 10.32 2.28 -19.93
N SER A 128 10.14 3.45 -20.50
CA SER A 128 10.48 4.74 -19.91
C SER A 128 9.23 5.46 -19.42
N GLY A 129 9.38 6.45 -18.54
CA GLY A 129 8.28 7.29 -18.11
C GLY A 129 7.42 6.68 -17.00
N HIS A 130 8.04 5.94 -16.08
CA HIS A 130 7.33 5.39 -14.91
C HIS A 130 6.81 6.48 -14.00
N GLN A 131 5.64 6.23 -13.40
CA GLN A 131 5.08 7.07 -12.35
C GLN A 131 5.50 6.52 -10.97
N LEU A 132 5.86 7.38 -10.03
CA LEU A 132 6.25 7.02 -8.67
C LEU A 132 5.23 7.55 -7.67
N LEU A 133 4.68 6.68 -6.84
CA LEU A 133 3.70 6.98 -5.80
C LEU A 133 4.35 6.85 -4.43
N LEU A 134 4.29 7.87 -3.61
CA LEU A 134 4.83 7.86 -2.26
C LEU A 134 3.71 8.10 -1.26
N PHE A 135 3.37 7.05 -0.50
CA PHE A 135 2.33 7.08 0.51
C PHE A 135 2.95 7.24 1.90
N SER A 136 2.56 8.26 2.63
CA SER A 136 3.15 8.56 3.93
C SER A 136 2.12 8.89 4.98
N ARG A 137 2.16 8.20 6.13
CA ARG A 137 1.37 8.57 7.31
C ARG A 137 1.73 9.94 7.88
N ARG A 138 2.99 10.34 7.79
CA ARG A 138 3.55 11.56 8.43
C ARG A 138 3.99 12.62 7.43
N GLY A 139 3.57 12.49 6.18
CA GLY A 139 3.93 13.44 5.14
C GLY A 139 5.39 13.31 4.70
N PHE A 140 5.93 14.39 4.20
CA PHE A 140 7.18 14.42 3.45
C PHE A 140 8.12 15.48 4.00
N ARG A 141 9.43 15.22 3.92
CA ARG A 141 10.40 16.28 4.21
C ARG A 141 10.31 17.40 3.17
N PRO A 142 10.66 18.66 3.50
CA PRO A 142 10.54 19.78 2.56
C PRO A 142 11.20 19.54 1.19
N ASP A 143 12.38 18.93 1.19
CA ASP A 143 13.13 18.60 -0.02
C ASP A 143 12.47 17.50 -0.87
N VAL A 144 11.59 16.68 -0.30
CA VAL A 144 10.76 15.70 -1.02
C VAL A 144 9.45 16.35 -1.47
N ALA A 145 8.85 17.21 -0.65
CA ALA A 145 7.60 17.90 -0.98
C ALA A 145 7.69 18.75 -2.25
N GLU A 146 8.90 19.23 -2.58
CA GLU A 146 9.17 20.01 -3.80
C GLU A 146 9.34 19.16 -5.07
N LEU A 147 9.53 17.84 -4.94
CA LEU A 147 9.82 16.99 -6.09
C LEU A 147 8.75 17.00 -7.19
N PRO A 148 7.43 16.99 -6.89
CA PRO A 148 6.42 17.04 -7.94
C PRO A 148 6.46 18.30 -8.81
N SER A 149 7.05 19.39 -8.32
CA SER A 149 7.21 20.63 -9.10
C SER A 149 8.34 20.56 -10.14
N VAL A 150 9.29 19.66 -9.95
CA VAL A 150 10.44 19.47 -10.86
C VAL A 150 10.35 18.15 -11.65
N ASP A 151 9.60 17.18 -11.15
CA ASP A 151 9.36 15.89 -11.78
C ASP A 151 7.89 15.49 -11.62
N ALA A 152 7.10 15.73 -12.65
CA ALA A 152 5.65 15.46 -12.66
C ALA A 152 5.31 13.96 -12.59
N SER A 153 6.30 13.06 -12.69
CA SER A 153 6.10 11.63 -12.53
C SER A 153 6.09 11.18 -11.06
N ILE A 154 6.37 12.09 -10.11
CA ILE A 154 6.38 11.81 -8.67
C ILE A 154 5.10 12.32 -8.03
N HIS A 155 4.36 11.44 -7.38
CA HIS A 155 3.11 11.75 -6.70
C HIS A 155 3.23 11.49 -5.21
N LEU A 156 2.89 12.50 -4.43
CA LEU A 156 2.93 12.46 -2.97
C LEU A 156 1.52 12.34 -2.42
N ILE A 157 1.27 11.29 -1.65
CA ILE A 157 -0.04 10.98 -1.08
C ILE A 157 0.11 10.88 0.44
N ASP A 158 -0.44 11.86 1.14
CA ASP A 158 -0.54 11.93 2.59
C ASP A 158 -1.94 11.50 3.07
N PRO A 159 -2.19 11.44 4.39
CA PRO A 159 -3.50 11.04 4.91
C PRO A 159 -4.65 11.94 4.44
N ASP A 160 -4.41 13.23 4.23
CA ASP A 160 -5.46 14.15 3.80
C ASP A 160 -5.92 13.84 2.37
N ARG A 161 -5.02 13.34 1.52
CA ARG A 161 -5.36 12.85 0.18
C ARG A 161 -5.95 11.43 0.18
N LEU A 162 -5.63 10.60 1.17
CA LEU A 162 -6.19 9.24 1.28
C LEU A 162 -7.65 9.25 1.77
N VAL A 163 -8.04 10.25 2.54
CA VAL A 163 -9.42 10.43 3.06
C VAL A 163 -10.23 11.27 2.06
N PHE A 164 -10.30 10.86 0.80
CA PHE A 164 -11.33 11.34 -0.09
C PHE A 164 -12.69 10.79 0.36
N GLU A 165 -13.73 11.63 0.29
CA GLU A 165 -15.09 11.25 0.69
C GLU A 165 -15.46 9.88 0.15
N PRO A 166 -16.07 9.01 0.98
CA PRO A 166 -16.47 7.69 0.53
C PRO A 166 -17.60 7.87 -0.51
N THR A 167 -17.26 7.80 -1.78
CA THR A 167 -18.25 7.43 -2.78
C THR A 167 -18.62 5.98 -2.48
N LEU A 168 -19.73 5.80 -1.78
CA LEU A 168 -20.36 4.51 -1.54
C LEU A 168 -20.83 3.93 -2.88
N ALA A 169 -19.91 3.39 -3.65
CA ALA A 169 -20.24 2.48 -4.73
C ALA A 169 -20.25 1.04 -4.19
N PRO A 170 -21.27 0.24 -4.53
CA PRO A 170 -21.30 -1.17 -4.14
C PRO A 170 -20.04 -1.89 -4.63
N ARG A 171 -19.46 -2.72 -3.78
CA ARG A 171 -18.36 -3.60 -4.18
C ARG A 171 -18.90 -4.67 -5.11
N ASP A 172 -18.80 -4.50 -6.41
CA ASP A 172 -18.84 -5.62 -7.34
C ASP A 172 -17.55 -6.43 -7.12
N ARG A 173 -17.70 -7.62 -6.55
CA ARG A 173 -16.61 -8.61 -6.49
C ARG A 173 -16.41 -9.14 -7.91
N PRO A 174 -15.21 -9.04 -8.49
CA PRO A 174 -14.89 -9.91 -9.61
C PRO A 174 -14.76 -11.34 -9.07
N ASP A 175 -15.40 -12.27 -9.76
CA ASP A 175 -15.33 -13.69 -9.48
C ASP A 175 -13.87 -14.19 -9.48
N ASP A 176 -13.49 -14.88 -8.41
CA ASP A 176 -12.20 -15.52 -8.19
C ASP A 176 -12.08 -16.81 -9.01
N ASP A 177 -12.01 -16.70 -10.34
CA ASP A 177 -11.64 -17.81 -11.21
C ASP A 177 -10.68 -17.36 -12.32
N ALA A 178 -9.38 -17.24 -11.98
CA ALA A 178 -8.33 -17.28 -13.01
C ALA A 178 -6.96 -17.70 -12.45
N ALA A 179 -6.66 -18.97 -12.69
CA ALA A 179 -5.38 -19.51 -13.14
C ALA A 179 -4.11 -19.25 -12.35
N ASP A 180 -3.70 -20.30 -11.73
CA ASP A 180 -2.36 -20.72 -11.38
C ASP A 180 -1.34 -20.46 -12.52
N SER A 181 -0.37 -19.61 -12.29
CA SER A 181 0.82 -19.47 -13.13
C SER A 181 2.07 -19.47 -12.26
N PRO A 182 2.99 -20.41 -12.49
CA PRO A 182 4.15 -20.62 -11.64
C PRO A 182 5.35 -19.80 -12.10
N ASN A 183 5.32 -18.46 -11.97
CA ASN A 183 6.53 -17.66 -12.11
C ASN A 183 6.34 -16.37 -11.35
N GLY A 184 7.20 -16.17 -10.35
CA GLY A 184 7.25 -15.03 -9.45
C GLY A 184 6.80 -13.73 -10.10
N GLY A 185 5.60 -13.33 -9.79
CA GLY A 185 4.85 -12.39 -10.56
C GLY A 185 4.16 -11.37 -9.71
N PHE A 186 3.73 -10.42 -10.39
CA PHE A 186 2.74 -9.45 -10.03
C PHE A 186 1.44 -10.14 -9.57
N ARG A 187 0.92 -9.74 -8.42
CA ARG A 187 -0.42 -10.13 -7.95
C ARG A 187 -1.31 -8.89 -7.92
N PRO A 188 -2.43 -8.89 -8.64
CA PRO A 188 -3.40 -7.81 -8.63
C PRO A 188 -4.11 -7.62 -7.30
#